data_9d5a50b19b745d6ff4801f98a5a97be5
#
_entry.id   9d5a50b19b745d6ff4801f98a5a97be5
#
_cell.length_a   1.000
_cell.length_b   1.000
_cell.length_c   1.000
_cell.angle_alpha   90.00
_cell.angle_beta   90.00
_cell.angle_gamma   90.00
#
_symmetry.space_group_name_H-M   'P 1'
#
loop_
_entity.id
_entity.type
_entity.pdbx_description
1 polymer ?
#
loop_
_entity_poly.entity_id
_entity_poly.type
_entity_poly.pdbx_seq_one_letter_code
_entity_poly.pdbx_strand_id
1 'polypeptide(L)'
;MSSKENKKVIEHMNQTVNRFYSIEDERLGMKHFRYVMDDYFAADESIKCCGSVKPVSADGVYALWVTTENSDPKKRILYLHGGGYVIGSVRGYLPLASHLAKATGASILLIDYSL
;
A
#
# COMPACT_ATOMS: atom_id res chain seq x y z
N MET A 1 19.39 -21.31 -2.76
CA MET A 1 19.16 -20.85 -1.36
C MET A 1 18.34 -19.57 -1.40
N SER A 2 17.34 -19.48 -0.57
CA SER A 2 16.53 -18.24 -0.45
C SER A 2 17.33 -17.17 0.30
N SER A 3 17.34 -15.91 -0.19
CA SER A 3 17.98 -14.80 0.52
C SER A 3 17.33 -14.56 1.88
N LYS A 4 18.01 -13.83 2.76
CA LYS A 4 17.49 -13.46 4.09
C LYS A 4 16.19 -12.61 3.95
N GLU A 5 16.17 -11.74 2.96
CA GLU A 5 15.02 -10.90 2.63
C GLU A 5 13.83 -11.75 2.16
N ASN A 6 14.09 -12.73 1.31
CA ASN A 6 13.06 -13.63 0.79
C ASN A 6 12.42 -14.48 1.90
N LYS A 7 13.21 -14.92 2.88
CA LYS A 7 12.68 -15.62 4.06
C LYS A 7 11.74 -14.75 4.88
N LYS A 8 12.07 -13.46 5.08
CA LYS A 8 11.20 -12.50 5.77
C LYS A 8 9.87 -12.29 5.03
N VAL A 9 9.92 -12.19 3.70
CA VAL A 9 8.71 -12.06 2.88
C VAL A 9 7.82 -13.30 3.04
N ILE A 10 8.38 -14.50 2.96
CA ILE A 10 7.64 -15.75 3.14
C ILE A 10 7.02 -15.83 4.54
N GLU A 11 7.77 -15.46 5.57
CA GLU A 11 7.27 -15.44 6.95
C GLU A 11 6.10 -14.46 7.11
N HIS A 12 6.22 -13.25 6.58
CA HIS A 12 5.15 -12.27 6.57
C HIS A 12 3.90 -12.76 5.82
N MET A 13 4.08 -13.39 4.67
CA MET A 13 2.98 -14.03 3.93
C MET A 13 2.27 -15.08 4.78
N ASN A 14 3.03 -15.98 5.41
CA ASN A 14 2.46 -17.04 6.23
C ASN A 14 1.69 -16.50 7.44
N GLN A 15 2.23 -15.47 8.10
CA GLN A 15 1.55 -14.79 9.22
C GLN A 15 0.23 -14.15 8.77
N THR A 16 0.22 -13.49 7.60
CA THR A 16 -0.98 -12.87 7.03
C THR A 16 -2.04 -13.91 6.69
N VAL A 17 -1.64 -15.01 6.04
CA VAL A 17 -2.53 -16.12 5.69
C VAL A 17 -3.11 -16.77 6.96
N ASN A 18 -2.27 -17.05 7.96
CA ASN A 18 -2.73 -17.61 9.23
C ASN A 18 -3.69 -16.68 9.96
N ARG A 19 -3.41 -15.37 9.97
CA ARG A 19 -4.31 -14.35 10.53
C ARG A 19 -5.66 -14.35 9.82
N PHE A 20 -5.68 -14.46 8.50
CA PHE A 20 -6.92 -14.52 7.72
C PHE A 20 -7.75 -15.76 8.08
N TYR A 21 -7.14 -16.95 8.09
CA TYR A 21 -7.83 -18.20 8.38
C TYR A 21 -8.16 -18.41 9.87
N SER A 22 -7.57 -17.66 10.80
CA SER A 22 -7.90 -17.75 12.22
C SER A 22 -9.21 -17.05 12.60
N ILE A 23 -9.85 -16.38 11.65
CA ILE A 23 -11.09 -15.64 11.89
C ILE A 23 -12.27 -16.50 11.45
N GLU A 24 -12.97 -17.03 12.45
CA GLU A 24 -14.15 -17.88 12.25
C GLU A 24 -15.45 -17.09 11.94
N ASP A 25 -15.40 -15.76 11.96
CA ASP A 25 -16.60 -14.93 11.80
C ASP A 25 -16.87 -14.62 10.33
N GLU A 26 -17.70 -15.42 9.67
CA GLU A 26 -18.15 -15.24 8.30
C GLU A 26 -18.82 -13.86 8.03
N ARG A 27 -19.30 -13.17 9.08
CA ARG A 27 -19.91 -11.83 8.96
C ARG A 27 -18.90 -10.75 8.59
N LEU A 28 -17.61 -10.99 8.82
CA LEU A 28 -16.55 -10.04 8.51
C LEU A 28 -16.23 -10.00 7.00
N GLY A 29 -16.41 -11.11 6.30
CA GLY A 29 -16.42 -11.22 4.85
C GLY A 29 -15.35 -10.41 4.12
N MET A 30 -15.73 -9.87 2.97
CA MET A 30 -14.84 -9.13 2.06
C MET A 30 -14.19 -7.90 2.70
N LYS A 31 -14.89 -7.20 3.58
CA LYS A 31 -14.35 -5.99 4.23
C LYS A 31 -13.16 -6.32 5.12
N HIS A 32 -13.24 -7.42 5.86
CA HIS A 32 -12.14 -7.88 6.69
C HIS A 32 -10.98 -8.40 5.84
N PHE A 33 -11.27 -9.14 4.77
CA PHE A 33 -10.27 -9.60 3.83
C PHE A 33 -9.45 -8.43 3.25
N ARG A 34 -10.13 -7.37 2.81
CA ARG A 34 -9.47 -6.15 2.33
C ARG A 34 -8.53 -5.55 3.38
N TYR A 35 -8.98 -5.48 4.63
CA TYR A 35 -8.18 -4.93 5.72
C TYR A 35 -6.90 -5.75 5.99
N VAL A 36 -7.02 -7.08 6.02
CA VAL A 36 -5.87 -7.99 6.20
C VAL A 36 -4.88 -7.89 5.04
N MET A 37 -5.40 -7.77 3.82
CA MET A 37 -4.56 -7.61 2.64
C MET A 37 -3.86 -6.25 2.58
N ASP A 38 -4.50 -5.19 3.06
CA ASP A 38 -3.84 -3.90 3.21
C ASP A 38 -2.66 -3.94 4.19
N ASP A 39 -2.80 -4.65 5.32
CA ASP A 39 -1.69 -4.89 6.25
C ASP A 39 -0.57 -5.68 5.57
N TYR A 40 -0.90 -6.66 4.73
CA TYR A 40 0.08 -7.41 3.97
C TYR A 40 0.84 -6.51 2.97
N PHE A 41 0.14 -5.67 2.21
CA PHE A 41 0.76 -4.79 1.22
C PHE A 41 1.54 -3.64 1.86
N ALA A 42 1.11 -3.14 3.01
CA ALA A 42 1.84 -2.15 3.79
C ALA A 42 3.17 -2.70 4.34
N ALA A 43 3.35 -4.02 4.26
CA ALA A 43 4.51 -4.74 4.75
C ALA A 43 4.78 -4.54 6.26
N ASP A 44 6.01 -4.68 6.67
CA ASP A 44 6.45 -4.52 8.03
C ASP A 44 6.40 -3.05 8.45
N GLU A 45 5.98 -2.76 9.68
CA GLU A 45 6.00 -1.41 10.29
C GLU A 45 7.40 -0.76 10.28
N SER A 46 8.46 -1.57 10.09
CA SER A 46 9.82 -1.07 9.88
C SER A 46 10.01 -0.35 8.54
N ILE A 47 9.12 -0.56 7.56
CA ILE A 47 9.12 0.14 6.29
C ILE A 47 8.34 1.45 6.45
N LYS A 48 9.04 2.45 6.96
CA LYS A 48 8.44 3.78 7.16
C LYS A 48 8.23 4.49 5.84
N CYS A 49 7.12 5.22 5.76
CA CYS A 49 6.93 6.19 4.69
C CYS A 49 8.07 7.22 4.72
N CYS A 50 8.78 7.36 3.60
CA CYS A 50 9.98 8.21 3.50
C CYS A 50 9.66 9.59 2.90
N GLY A 51 8.52 10.19 3.26
CA GLY A 51 8.14 11.48 2.71
C GLY A 51 6.94 12.10 3.40
N SER A 52 6.38 13.11 2.77
CA SER A 52 5.17 13.80 3.20
C SER A 52 3.96 13.26 2.46
N VAL A 53 2.84 13.15 3.15
CA VAL A 53 1.58 12.64 2.62
C VAL A 53 0.50 13.70 2.82
N LYS A 54 -0.17 14.08 1.73
CA LYS A 54 -1.26 15.06 1.74
C LYS A 54 -2.53 14.45 1.15
N PRO A 55 -3.60 14.26 1.96
CA PRO A 55 -4.89 13.82 1.44
C PRO A 55 -5.48 14.87 0.49
N VAL A 56 -6.08 14.39 -0.59
CA VAL A 56 -6.77 15.23 -1.59
C VAL A 56 -7.99 14.51 -2.14
N SER A 57 -8.89 15.26 -2.75
CA SER A 57 -9.97 14.72 -3.59
C SER A 57 -9.58 14.88 -5.04
N ALA A 58 -9.46 13.76 -5.75
CA ALA A 58 -9.23 13.75 -7.19
C ALA A 58 -10.58 13.56 -7.89
N ASP A 59 -11.31 14.65 -8.08
CA ASP A 59 -12.65 14.66 -8.66
C ASP A 59 -13.63 13.70 -7.94
N GLY A 60 -13.64 13.79 -6.60
CA GLY A 60 -14.49 12.94 -5.76
C GLY A 60 -13.86 11.61 -5.34
N VAL A 61 -12.74 11.22 -5.95
CA VAL A 61 -11.99 10.02 -5.54
C VAL A 61 -10.97 10.38 -4.46
N TYR A 62 -10.98 9.66 -3.35
CA TYR A 62 -9.98 9.86 -2.29
C TYR A 62 -8.59 9.52 -2.82
N ALA A 63 -7.63 10.38 -2.55
CA ALA A 63 -6.27 10.22 -3.02
C ALA A 63 -5.25 10.80 -2.05
N LEU A 64 -4.00 10.38 -2.19
CA LEU A 64 -2.87 10.89 -1.43
C LEU A 64 -1.80 11.41 -2.39
N TRP A 65 -1.41 12.68 -2.21
CA TRP A 65 -0.14 13.16 -2.75
C TRP A 65 0.99 12.70 -1.84
N VAL A 66 1.91 11.94 -2.40
CA VAL A 66 3.10 11.44 -1.72
C VAL A 66 4.33 12.11 -2.34
N THR A 67 5.08 12.84 -1.52
CA THR A 67 6.27 13.59 -1.95
C THR A 67 7.43 13.33 -1.00
N THR A 68 8.64 13.54 -1.48
CA THR A 68 9.86 13.54 -0.67
C THR A 68 10.59 14.88 -0.83
N GLU A 69 11.64 15.10 -0.06
CA GLU A 69 12.45 16.33 -0.14
C GLU A 69 12.94 16.64 -1.55
N ASN A 70 13.20 15.59 -2.35
CA ASN A 70 13.72 15.69 -3.70
C ASN A 70 12.63 15.66 -4.78
N SER A 71 11.36 15.70 -4.40
CA SER A 71 10.27 15.63 -5.39
C SER A 71 10.20 16.91 -6.23
N ASP A 72 10.38 16.75 -7.53
CA ASP A 72 10.13 17.80 -8.52
C ASP A 72 8.61 17.95 -8.72
N PRO A 73 8.00 19.11 -8.46
CA PRO A 73 6.57 19.32 -8.62
C PRO A 73 6.09 19.22 -10.06
N LYS A 74 7.01 19.28 -11.03
CA LYS A 74 6.72 19.12 -12.46
C LYS A 74 6.70 17.66 -12.88
N LYS A 75 7.31 16.76 -12.09
CA LYS A 75 7.31 15.31 -12.34
C LYS A 75 6.23 14.66 -11.51
N ARG A 76 5.21 14.13 -12.15
CA ARG A 76 4.05 13.53 -11.50
C ARG A 76 3.80 12.11 -12.01
N ILE A 77 3.50 11.21 -11.09
CA ILE A 77 3.11 9.83 -11.39
C ILE A 77 1.74 9.59 -10.78
N LEU A 78 0.78 9.17 -11.59
CA LEU A 78 -0.48 8.61 -11.11
C LEU A 78 -0.25 7.13 -10.83
N TYR A 79 -0.47 6.73 -9.57
CA TYR A 79 -0.31 5.34 -9.15
C TYR A 79 -1.65 4.69 -8.90
N LEU A 80 -1.94 3.66 -9.68
CA LEU A 80 -3.12 2.82 -9.55
C LEU A 80 -2.68 1.52 -8.89
N HIS A 81 -3.15 1.30 -7.65
CA HIS A 81 -2.74 0.11 -6.91
C HIS A 81 -3.29 -1.18 -7.53
N GLY A 82 -2.58 -2.29 -7.34
CA GLY A 82 -3.03 -3.62 -7.72
C GLY A 82 -4.02 -4.22 -6.71
N GLY A 83 -4.46 -5.44 -7.00
CA GLY A 83 -5.36 -6.20 -6.11
C GLY A 83 -6.53 -6.86 -6.82
N GLY A 84 -6.47 -6.97 -8.16
CA GLY A 84 -7.47 -7.66 -8.99
C GLY A 84 -8.85 -7.03 -8.94
N TYR A 85 -8.96 -5.73 -8.69
CA TYR A 85 -10.20 -4.98 -8.47
C TYR A 85 -11.03 -5.45 -7.27
N VAL A 86 -10.45 -6.25 -6.39
CA VAL A 86 -11.11 -6.83 -5.22
C VAL A 86 -10.52 -6.30 -3.92
N ILE A 87 -9.21 -6.11 -3.89
CA ILE A 87 -8.42 -5.71 -2.71
C ILE A 87 -7.47 -4.57 -3.06
N GLY A 88 -6.83 -4.01 -2.02
CA GLY A 88 -5.89 -2.90 -2.13
C GLY A 88 -6.54 -1.57 -1.75
N SER A 89 -5.70 -0.66 -1.31
CA SER A 89 -6.09 0.71 -0.96
C SER A 89 -4.86 1.61 -0.92
N VAL A 90 -5.07 2.91 -0.82
CA VAL A 90 -3.99 3.88 -0.58
C VAL A 90 -3.21 3.55 0.70
N ARG A 91 -3.86 2.97 1.72
CA ARG A 91 -3.22 2.57 2.97
C ARG A 91 -2.17 1.47 2.74
N GLY A 92 -2.55 0.41 2.02
CA GLY A 92 -1.67 -0.74 1.76
C GLY A 92 -0.47 -0.38 0.89
N TYR A 93 -0.67 0.51 -0.07
CA TYR A 93 0.36 0.87 -1.05
C TYR A 93 1.15 2.14 -0.72
N LEU A 94 0.84 2.83 0.39
CA LEU A 94 1.54 4.05 0.78
C LEU A 94 3.05 3.87 0.97
N PRO A 95 3.56 2.82 1.64
CA PRO A 95 5.00 2.61 1.75
C PRO A 95 5.67 2.46 0.39
N LEU A 96 5.10 1.67 -0.52
CA LEU A 96 5.62 1.50 -1.87
C LEU A 96 5.64 2.83 -2.64
N ALA A 97 4.54 3.60 -2.60
CA ALA A 97 4.44 4.90 -3.25
C ALA A 97 5.48 5.88 -2.72
N SER A 98 5.77 5.88 -1.42
CA SER A 98 6.78 6.75 -0.83
C SER A 98 8.20 6.40 -1.27
N HIS A 99 8.52 5.11 -1.37
CA HIS A 99 9.82 4.66 -1.90
C HIS A 99 9.94 4.97 -3.40
N LEU A 100 8.86 4.86 -4.15
CA LEU A 100 8.83 5.23 -5.55
C LEU A 100 9.06 6.74 -5.74
N ALA A 101 8.42 7.58 -4.93
CA ALA A 101 8.64 9.02 -4.92
C ALA A 101 10.12 9.36 -4.65
N LYS A 102 10.72 8.71 -3.67
CA LYS A 102 12.15 8.88 -3.34
C LYS A 102 13.06 8.44 -4.47
N ALA A 103 12.78 7.30 -5.08
CA ALA A 103 13.62 6.74 -6.15
C ALA A 103 13.55 7.53 -7.45
N THR A 104 12.40 8.11 -7.77
CA THR A 104 12.16 8.81 -9.04
C THR A 104 12.31 10.33 -8.96
N GLY A 105 12.25 10.90 -7.76
CA GLY A 105 12.14 12.33 -7.55
C GLY A 105 10.83 12.93 -8.06
N ALA A 106 9.79 12.11 -8.24
CA ALA A 106 8.47 12.55 -8.67
C ALA A 106 7.51 12.71 -7.50
N SER A 107 6.45 13.49 -7.70
CA SER A 107 5.29 13.51 -6.83
C SER A 107 4.34 12.39 -7.25
N ILE A 108 3.94 11.52 -6.33
CA ILE A 108 3.06 10.39 -6.62
C ILE A 108 1.62 10.74 -6.20
N LEU A 109 0.67 10.65 -7.11
CA LEU A 109 -0.75 10.67 -6.79
C LEU A 109 -1.24 9.23 -6.68
N LEU A 110 -1.39 8.75 -5.46
CA LEU A 110 -1.93 7.44 -5.13
C LEU A 110 -3.43 7.57 -4.91
N ILE A 111 -4.25 6.87 -5.68
CA ILE A 111 -5.72 7.01 -5.65
C ILE A 111 -6.40 5.75 -5.12
N ASP A 112 -7.54 5.97 -4.45
CA ASP A 112 -8.38 4.93 -3.84
C ASP A 112 -9.63 4.74 -4.72
N TYR A 113 -9.43 4.14 -5.88
CA TYR A 113 -10.51 3.91 -6.83
C TYR A 113 -11.47 2.82 -6.33
N SER A 114 -12.70 2.80 -6.85
CA SER A 114 -13.72 1.84 -6.46
C SER A 114 -13.34 0.40 -6.81
N LEU A 115 -13.53 -0.49 -5.84
CA LEU A 115 -13.33 -1.94 -5.95
C LEU A 115 -14.66 -2.67 -6.07
#